data_4ad3b77f712c0c5de42458f289cc2132
#
_entry.id   4ad3b77f712c0c5de42458f289cc2132
#
_cell.length_a   1.000
_cell.length_b   1.000
_cell.length_c   1.000
_cell.angle_alpha   90.00
_cell.angle_beta   90.00
_cell.angle_gamma   90.00
#
_symmetry.space_group_name_H-M   'P 1'
#
loop_
_entity.id
_entity.type
_entity.pdbx_description
1 polymer ?
#
loop_
_entity_poly.entity_id
_entity_poly.type
_entity_poly.pdbx_seq_one_letter_code
_entity_poly.pdbx_strand_id
1 'polypeptide(L)'
;MSNKPKTYRSIFISDCHLGTRDSQAEKLNNFLKHNTCETLYLVGDILDIWKIQQNKWRWKQSHTNVVRRILGHSKRGTRVIYIAGNHDEFLRPLMPYDIGFGNIEIANQVEHIGLDGKHYLVTHGDLFDGITRLAPWFVFLGDKAYDFMLSFNTKFNWLRHRLGFGYWSLSQYLKQRVKKAVDFIFRFEKNLAAYCKKRGFDGVIAGHIHNPEIKLIDGIWYFNDGDFVESVSALVETHEGDWILIHLEENQWRPFQVLDRQTDQILRGELCVPWFEQKGFSVLQYQDLDSK
;
A
#
# COMPACT_ATOMS: atom_id res chain seq x y z
N MET A 1 2.30 29.09 -9.66
CA MET A 1 1.89 27.72 -10.00
C MET A 1 0.38 27.63 -9.92
N SER A 2 -0.28 27.04 -10.93
CA SER A 2 -1.76 27.02 -11.05
C SER A 2 -2.39 26.35 -9.81
N ASN A 3 -3.26 27.09 -9.13
CA ASN A 3 -3.95 26.66 -7.92
C ASN A 3 -5.21 25.80 -8.24
N LYS A 4 -5.31 25.30 -9.49
CA LYS A 4 -6.42 24.43 -9.90
C LYS A 4 -6.13 22.99 -9.47
N PRO A 5 -7.10 22.27 -8.91
CA PRO A 5 -6.96 20.85 -8.61
C PRO A 5 -6.61 20.07 -9.88
N LYS A 6 -5.73 19.09 -9.78
CA LYS A 6 -5.52 18.10 -10.84
C LYS A 6 -6.76 17.20 -10.90
N THR A 7 -7.15 16.82 -12.10
CA THR A 7 -8.32 15.96 -12.32
C THR A 7 -7.88 14.65 -12.95
N TYR A 8 -8.37 13.55 -12.39
CA TYR A 8 -8.10 12.19 -12.84
C TYR A 8 -9.41 11.47 -13.16
N ARG A 9 -9.34 10.43 -13.98
CA ARG A 9 -10.46 9.52 -14.19
C ARG A 9 -10.72 8.71 -12.91
N SER A 10 -9.69 8.11 -12.36
CA SER A 10 -9.80 7.31 -11.13
C SER A 10 -8.62 7.58 -10.18
N ILE A 11 -8.89 7.53 -8.88
CA ILE A 11 -7.89 7.59 -7.81
C ILE A 11 -8.10 6.38 -6.91
N PHE A 12 -7.00 5.68 -6.58
CA PHE A 12 -6.97 4.53 -5.67
C PHE A 12 -6.06 4.86 -4.48
N ILE A 13 -6.57 4.67 -3.28
CA ILE A 13 -5.86 4.86 -2.01
C ILE A 13 -6.24 3.77 -1.04
N SER A 14 -5.28 3.21 -0.32
CA SER A 14 -5.48 2.20 0.70
C SER A 14 -4.71 2.52 1.98
N ASP A 15 -4.83 1.66 2.96
CA ASP A 15 -3.95 1.59 4.13
C ASP A 15 -3.72 2.95 4.80
N CYS A 16 -4.83 3.70 4.99
CA CYS A 16 -4.81 5.02 5.63
C CYS A 16 -4.73 4.93 7.15
N HIS A 17 -5.21 3.81 7.72
CA HIS A 17 -5.21 3.50 9.14
C HIS A 17 -5.65 4.68 10.03
N LEU A 18 -6.73 5.38 9.61
CA LEU A 18 -7.30 6.45 10.41
C LEU A 18 -7.71 5.92 11.79
N GLY A 19 -7.34 6.63 12.85
CA GLY A 19 -7.51 6.17 14.23
C GLY A 19 -6.21 5.66 14.85
N THR A 20 -5.09 5.69 14.12
CA THR A 20 -3.77 5.37 14.64
C THR A 20 -2.91 6.63 14.80
N ARG A 21 -1.80 6.48 15.53
CA ARG A 21 -0.81 7.55 15.69
C ARG A 21 -0.05 7.80 14.39
N ASP A 22 0.20 6.74 13.64
CA ASP A 22 1.15 6.70 12.53
C ASP A 22 0.49 7.09 11.19
N SER A 23 -0.85 7.18 11.16
CA SER A 23 -1.60 7.66 10.00
C SER A 23 -1.17 9.07 9.57
N GLN A 24 -0.81 9.21 8.30
CA GLN A 24 -0.41 10.46 7.64
C GLN A 24 -1.65 11.26 7.14
N ALA A 25 -2.69 11.33 7.95
CA ALA A 25 -3.98 11.91 7.60
C ALA A 25 -3.91 13.36 7.10
N GLU A 26 -2.93 14.16 7.55
CA GLU A 26 -2.74 15.54 7.06
C GLU A 26 -2.29 15.54 5.59
N LYS A 27 -1.38 14.63 5.24
CA LYS A 27 -0.88 14.48 3.87
C LYS A 27 -1.99 13.96 2.95
N LEU A 28 -2.78 12.97 3.41
CA LEU A 28 -3.94 12.46 2.69
C LEU A 28 -4.99 13.56 2.47
N ASN A 29 -5.32 14.33 3.51
CA ASN A 29 -6.25 15.45 3.37
C ASN A 29 -5.75 16.50 2.37
N ASN A 30 -4.44 16.78 2.37
CA ASN A 30 -3.80 17.67 1.39
C ASN A 30 -3.90 17.09 -0.02
N PHE A 31 -3.61 15.80 -0.20
CA PHE A 31 -3.74 15.10 -1.48
C PHE A 31 -5.15 15.23 -2.05
N LEU A 32 -6.16 14.83 -1.29
CA LEU A 32 -7.57 14.88 -1.68
C LEU A 32 -8.11 16.31 -1.86
N LYS A 33 -7.45 17.32 -1.28
CA LYS A 33 -7.78 18.73 -1.50
C LYS A 33 -7.37 19.21 -2.88
N HIS A 34 -6.25 18.75 -3.38
CA HIS A 34 -5.64 19.26 -4.62
C HIS A 34 -5.84 18.31 -5.81
N ASN A 35 -6.49 17.17 -5.60
CA ASN A 35 -6.76 16.18 -6.63
C ASN A 35 -8.25 15.82 -6.62
N THR A 36 -8.86 15.78 -7.79
CA THR A 36 -10.26 15.38 -8.00
C THR A 36 -10.32 14.24 -9.00
N CYS A 37 -11.41 13.47 -8.99
CA CYS A 37 -11.60 12.34 -9.90
C CYS A 37 -13.08 12.08 -10.15
N GLU A 38 -13.35 11.29 -11.19
CA GLU A 38 -14.70 10.77 -11.46
C GLU A 38 -15.02 9.66 -10.46
N THR A 39 -14.06 8.73 -10.22
CA THR A 39 -14.20 7.63 -9.25
C THR A 39 -13.05 7.63 -8.25
N LEU A 40 -13.40 7.60 -6.96
CA LEU A 40 -12.45 7.44 -5.85
C LEU A 40 -12.62 6.05 -5.23
N TYR A 41 -11.58 5.24 -5.33
CA TYR A 41 -11.51 3.93 -4.68
C TYR A 41 -10.76 4.05 -3.35
N LEU A 42 -11.42 3.63 -2.28
CA LEU A 42 -10.86 3.45 -0.94
C LEU A 42 -10.59 1.97 -0.77
N VAL A 43 -9.35 1.53 -1.03
CA VAL A 43 -9.01 0.12 -1.26
C VAL A 43 -8.63 -0.60 0.05
N GLY A 44 -9.46 -0.45 1.08
CA GLY A 44 -9.34 -1.14 2.36
C GLY A 44 -8.39 -0.47 3.36
N ASP A 45 -8.55 -0.85 4.62
CA ASP A 45 -7.77 -0.38 5.76
C ASP A 45 -7.77 1.17 5.89
N ILE A 46 -8.92 1.77 5.56
CA ILE A 46 -9.11 3.21 5.71
C ILE A 46 -9.27 3.59 7.18
N LEU A 47 -10.04 2.78 7.93
CA LEU A 47 -10.25 2.94 9.37
C LEU A 47 -9.58 1.78 10.12
N ASP A 48 -8.74 2.06 11.11
CA ASP A 48 -8.13 1.01 11.93
C ASP A 48 -8.98 0.70 13.17
N ILE A 49 -10.07 -0.03 12.97
CA ILE A 49 -11.01 -0.38 14.05
C ILE A 49 -10.39 -1.36 15.06
N TRP A 50 -9.40 -2.17 14.67
CA TRP A 50 -8.70 -3.05 15.61
C TRP A 50 -8.05 -2.31 16.77
N LYS A 51 -7.67 -1.03 16.58
CA LYS A 51 -7.10 -0.20 17.65
C LYS A 51 -8.12 0.14 18.75
N ILE A 52 -9.41 0.13 18.43
CA ILE A 52 -10.48 0.31 19.45
C ILE A 52 -10.42 -0.86 20.44
N GLN A 53 -10.38 -2.09 19.95
CA GLN A 53 -10.32 -3.30 20.78
C GLN A 53 -9.04 -3.37 21.63
N GLN A 54 -7.97 -2.74 21.18
CA GLN A 54 -6.70 -2.69 21.89
C GLN A 54 -6.56 -1.49 22.83
N ASN A 55 -7.58 -0.64 22.98
CA ASN A 55 -7.51 0.65 23.69
C ASN A 55 -6.41 1.60 23.18
N LYS A 56 -6.04 1.47 21.91
CA LYS A 56 -4.99 2.25 21.24
C LYS A 56 -5.53 3.24 20.20
N TRP A 57 -6.84 3.38 20.11
CA TRP A 57 -7.49 4.32 19.20
C TRP A 57 -7.07 5.76 19.49
N ARG A 58 -6.63 6.45 18.46
CA ARG A 58 -6.17 7.85 18.55
C ARG A 58 -6.78 8.66 17.42
N TRP A 59 -7.93 9.27 17.67
CA TRP A 59 -8.60 10.09 16.67
C TRP A 59 -8.17 11.55 16.80
N LYS A 60 -7.55 12.09 15.73
CA LYS A 60 -7.13 13.49 15.62
C LYS A 60 -8.10 14.24 14.72
N GLN A 61 -8.09 15.59 14.81
CA GLN A 61 -8.87 16.43 13.91
C GLN A 61 -8.53 16.21 12.42
N SER A 62 -7.27 15.86 12.11
CA SER A 62 -6.84 15.52 10.75
C SER A 62 -7.60 14.32 10.18
N HIS A 63 -7.92 13.30 11.01
CA HIS A 63 -8.72 12.15 10.59
C HIS A 63 -10.14 12.56 10.22
N THR A 64 -10.77 13.40 11.07
CA THR A 64 -12.09 13.98 10.75
C THR A 64 -12.06 14.79 9.45
N ASN A 65 -10.99 15.53 9.21
CA ASN A 65 -10.84 16.31 7.98
C ASN A 65 -10.75 15.42 6.73
N VAL A 66 -10.08 14.26 6.80
CA VAL A 66 -10.05 13.27 5.71
C VAL A 66 -11.46 12.74 5.44
N VAL A 67 -12.18 12.30 6.47
CA VAL A 67 -13.57 11.80 6.30
C VAL A 67 -14.44 12.87 5.66
N ARG A 68 -14.39 14.11 6.17
CA ARG A 68 -15.15 15.23 5.58
C ARG A 68 -14.74 15.51 4.12
N ARG A 69 -13.48 15.30 3.77
CA ARG A 69 -12.98 15.48 2.41
C ARG A 69 -13.56 14.41 1.48
N ILE A 70 -13.55 13.14 1.89
CA ILE A 70 -14.14 12.02 1.14
C ILE A 70 -15.63 12.27 0.91
N LEU A 71 -16.39 12.60 1.97
CA LEU A 71 -17.80 12.98 1.86
C LEU A 71 -18.01 14.20 0.94
N GLY A 72 -17.07 15.14 0.96
CA GLY A 72 -17.07 16.30 0.07
C GLY A 72 -16.86 15.94 -1.41
N HIS A 73 -16.04 14.93 -1.73
CA HIS A 73 -15.92 14.37 -3.08
C HIS A 73 -17.23 13.74 -3.52
N SER A 74 -17.82 12.87 -2.69
CA SER A 74 -19.13 12.26 -2.95
C SER A 74 -20.22 13.31 -3.20
N LYS A 75 -20.29 14.35 -2.36
CA LYS A 75 -21.27 15.44 -2.52
C LYS A 75 -21.11 16.20 -3.84
N ARG A 76 -19.90 16.28 -4.40
CA ARG A 76 -19.62 16.95 -5.68
C ARG A 76 -19.82 16.04 -6.90
N GLY A 77 -20.31 14.82 -6.69
CA GLY A 77 -20.62 13.88 -7.77
C GLY A 77 -19.53 12.83 -8.06
N THR A 78 -18.41 12.86 -7.34
CA THR A 78 -17.44 11.76 -7.41
C THR A 78 -18.08 10.47 -6.92
N ARG A 79 -18.05 9.40 -7.71
CA ARG A 79 -18.42 8.05 -7.25
C ARG A 79 -17.35 7.57 -6.27
N VAL A 80 -17.74 7.21 -5.06
CA VAL A 80 -16.83 6.70 -4.05
C VAL A 80 -17.12 5.23 -3.80
N ILE A 81 -16.09 4.38 -3.93
CA ILE A 81 -16.19 2.96 -3.69
C ILE A 81 -15.28 2.61 -2.52
N TYR A 82 -15.87 2.13 -1.45
CA TYR A 82 -15.16 1.68 -0.25
C TYR A 82 -15.04 0.15 -0.27
N ILE A 83 -13.83 -0.34 -0.42
CA ILE A 83 -13.51 -1.77 -0.33
C ILE A 83 -13.07 -2.05 1.09
N ALA A 84 -13.64 -3.08 1.73
CA ALA A 84 -13.27 -3.43 3.10
C ALA A 84 -11.94 -4.18 3.13
N GLY A 85 -11.04 -3.72 3.98
CA GLY A 85 -9.83 -4.43 4.37
C GLY A 85 -10.01 -5.23 5.66
N ASN A 86 -8.92 -5.76 6.19
CA ASN A 86 -8.95 -6.53 7.44
C ASN A 86 -9.06 -5.65 8.70
N HIS A 87 -8.55 -4.40 8.68
CA HIS A 87 -8.69 -3.48 9.81
C HIS A 87 -10.07 -2.83 9.90
N ASP A 88 -10.81 -2.81 8.80
CA ASP A 88 -12.18 -2.30 8.72
C ASP A 88 -13.19 -3.39 8.28
N GLU A 89 -12.88 -4.66 8.56
CA GLU A 89 -13.71 -5.85 8.24
C GLU A 89 -15.12 -5.80 8.83
N PHE A 90 -15.37 -4.94 9.85
CA PHE A 90 -16.70 -4.73 10.41
C PHE A 90 -17.74 -4.25 9.39
N LEU A 91 -17.30 -3.74 8.26
CA LEU A 91 -18.17 -3.32 7.14
C LEU A 91 -18.70 -4.52 6.35
N ARG A 92 -18.01 -5.68 6.36
CA ARG A 92 -18.37 -6.85 5.55
C ARG A 92 -19.76 -7.43 5.86
N PRO A 93 -20.17 -7.55 7.14
CA PRO A 93 -21.53 -7.98 7.47
C PRO A 93 -22.64 -7.03 7.00
N LEU A 94 -22.32 -5.78 6.68
CA LEU A 94 -23.28 -4.78 6.24
C LEU A 94 -23.57 -4.84 4.73
N MET A 95 -22.66 -5.41 3.94
CA MET A 95 -22.73 -5.43 2.48
C MET A 95 -24.01 -6.10 1.91
N PRO A 96 -24.55 -7.22 2.50
CA PRO A 96 -25.76 -7.82 2.00
C PRO A 96 -27.01 -6.94 2.11
N TYR A 97 -26.96 -5.88 2.90
CA TYR A 97 -28.11 -5.00 3.16
C TYR A 97 -28.18 -3.77 2.25
N ASP A 98 -27.26 -3.69 1.25
CA ASP A 98 -27.18 -2.55 0.31
C ASP A 98 -27.20 -1.19 1.04
N ILE A 99 -26.43 -1.10 2.11
CA ILE A 99 -26.30 0.13 2.90
C ILE A 99 -25.40 1.11 2.14
N GLY A 100 -25.99 1.98 1.38
CA GLY A 100 -25.30 3.09 0.72
C GLY A 100 -25.31 4.35 1.58
N PHE A 101 -24.23 5.11 1.55
CA PHE A 101 -24.15 6.45 2.14
C PHE A 101 -24.11 7.51 1.02
N GLY A 102 -25.26 7.75 0.38
CA GLY A 102 -25.33 8.61 -0.80
C GLY A 102 -24.61 7.95 -1.99
N ASN A 103 -23.60 8.61 -2.56
CA ASN A 103 -22.79 8.07 -3.68
C ASN A 103 -21.59 7.24 -3.20
N ILE A 104 -21.65 6.65 -2.00
CA ILE A 104 -20.60 5.76 -1.46
C ILE A 104 -21.13 4.33 -1.49
N GLU A 105 -20.46 3.50 -2.28
CA GLU A 105 -20.70 2.06 -2.36
C GLU A 105 -19.72 1.32 -1.43
N ILE A 106 -20.18 0.23 -0.78
CA ILE A 106 -19.31 -0.60 0.05
C ILE A 106 -19.24 -2.00 -0.57
N ALA A 107 -18.04 -2.51 -0.79
CA ALA A 107 -17.82 -3.80 -1.42
C ALA A 107 -16.61 -4.55 -0.83
N ASN A 108 -16.51 -5.87 -1.07
CA ASN A 108 -15.29 -6.63 -0.79
C ASN A 108 -14.29 -6.54 -1.93
N GLN A 109 -14.79 -6.44 -3.13
CA GLN A 109 -14.03 -6.28 -4.38
C GLN A 109 -14.96 -5.75 -5.46
N VAL A 110 -14.41 -5.05 -6.42
CA VAL A 110 -15.14 -4.55 -7.59
C VAL A 110 -14.30 -4.72 -8.85
N GLU A 111 -14.95 -4.66 -9.98
CA GLU A 111 -14.30 -4.56 -11.27
C GLU A 111 -14.13 -3.09 -11.65
N HIS A 112 -12.95 -2.73 -12.13
CA HIS A 112 -12.66 -1.46 -12.77
C HIS A 112 -12.31 -1.71 -14.24
N ILE A 113 -13.00 -1.03 -15.14
CA ILE A 113 -12.68 -1.09 -16.56
C ILE A 113 -11.83 0.12 -16.89
N GLY A 114 -10.56 -0.14 -17.24
CA GLY A 114 -9.62 0.90 -17.63
C GLY A 114 -10.03 1.59 -18.94
N LEU A 115 -9.49 2.75 -19.20
CA LEU A 115 -9.72 3.44 -20.47
C LEU A 115 -9.12 2.66 -21.68
N ASP A 116 -8.21 1.75 -21.39
CA ASP A 116 -7.63 0.79 -22.35
C ASP A 116 -8.58 -0.40 -22.67
N GLY A 117 -9.74 -0.46 -22.02
CA GLY A 117 -10.71 -1.55 -22.14
C GLY A 117 -10.34 -2.80 -21.37
N LYS A 118 -9.22 -2.81 -20.65
CA LYS A 118 -8.81 -3.94 -19.80
C LYS A 118 -9.62 -3.97 -18.50
N HIS A 119 -9.83 -5.18 -17.99
CA HIS A 119 -10.60 -5.48 -16.81
C HIS A 119 -9.69 -5.69 -15.60
N TYR A 120 -9.80 -4.81 -14.61
CA TYR A 120 -8.99 -4.84 -13.39
C TYR A 120 -9.84 -5.22 -12.18
N LEU A 121 -9.38 -6.23 -11.43
CA LEU A 121 -9.96 -6.53 -10.12
C LEU A 121 -9.44 -5.49 -9.12
N VAL A 122 -10.33 -4.79 -8.42
CA VAL A 122 -9.97 -3.92 -7.29
C VAL A 122 -10.36 -4.61 -5.99
N THR A 123 -9.38 -4.88 -5.14
CA THR A 123 -9.55 -5.59 -3.86
C THR A 123 -8.49 -5.13 -2.87
N HIS A 124 -8.77 -5.18 -1.57
CA HIS A 124 -7.73 -4.88 -0.59
C HIS A 124 -6.57 -5.88 -0.64
N GLY A 125 -6.88 -7.16 -0.76
CA GLY A 125 -5.88 -8.23 -0.88
C GLY A 125 -5.78 -9.16 0.32
N ASP A 126 -6.27 -8.79 1.49
CA ASP A 126 -6.21 -9.58 2.73
C ASP A 126 -6.80 -10.99 2.61
N LEU A 127 -7.80 -11.19 1.74
CA LEU A 127 -8.40 -12.49 1.46
C LEU A 127 -7.44 -13.47 0.76
N PHE A 128 -6.34 -12.98 0.19
CA PHE A 128 -5.32 -13.77 -0.50
C PHE A 128 -4.08 -14.02 0.35
N ASP A 129 -4.07 -13.49 1.56
CA ASP A 129 -2.99 -13.57 2.54
C ASP A 129 -3.05 -14.88 3.35
N GLY A 130 -3.17 -16.01 2.74
CA GLY A 130 -3.47 -17.33 3.29
C GLY A 130 -2.84 -17.75 4.63
N ILE A 131 -1.96 -17.00 5.29
CA ILE A 131 -1.27 -17.45 6.54
C ILE A 131 -0.75 -16.35 7.48
N THR A 132 -0.75 -15.04 7.25
CA THR A 132 0.01 -14.22 8.21
C THR A 132 -0.65 -12.93 8.69
N ARG A 133 -1.04 -12.94 9.97
CA ARG A 133 -1.18 -11.76 10.85
C ARG A 133 0.19 -11.21 11.30
N LEU A 134 1.25 -11.43 10.56
CA LEU A 134 2.59 -10.91 10.89
C LEU A 134 2.86 -9.70 10.02
N ALA A 135 2.55 -8.54 10.58
CA ALA A 135 2.82 -7.25 9.94
C ALA A 135 4.29 -7.12 9.52
N PRO A 136 4.57 -6.70 8.27
CA PRO A 136 5.93 -6.51 7.76
C PRO A 136 6.69 -5.32 8.39
N TRP A 137 6.09 -4.58 9.32
CA TRP A 137 6.65 -3.36 9.93
C TRP A 137 8.08 -3.50 10.51
N PHE A 138 8.59 -4.72 10.68
CA PHE A 138 9.98 -4.96 11.08
C PHE A 138 11.01 -4.78 9.97
N VAL A 139 10.59 -4.61 8.72
CA VAL A 139 11.51 -4.42 7.57
C VAL A 139 12.07 -2.99 7.54
N PHE A 140 11.47 -2.07 8.29
CA PHE A 140 11.64 -0.62 8.19
C PHE A 140 12.73 0.00 9.08
N LEU A 141 13.69 -0.77 9.51
CA LEU A 141 14.83 -0.20 10.24
C LEU A 141 15.84 0.37 9.23
N GLY A 142 15.79 1.68 9.03
CA GLY A 142 16.74 2.40 8.18
C GLY A 142 18.20 2.26 8.64
N ASP A 143 19.18 2.66 7.80
CA ASP A 143 20.63 2.48 7.99
C ASP A 143 21.15 2.86 9.38
N LYS A 144 20.69 4.00 9.93
CA LYS A 144 21.08 4.42 11.28
C LYS A 144 20.61 3.47 12.39
N ALA A 145 19.47 2.84 12.22
CA ALA A 145 18.98 1.83 13.16
C ALA A 145 19.71 0.50 12.96
N TYR A 146 20.13 0.17 11.75
CA TYR A 146 20.97 -0.99 11.47
C TYR A 146 22.34 -0.86 12.13
N ASP A 147 23.04 0.27 11.98
CA ASP A 147 24.34 0.55 12.63
C ASP A 147 24.20 0.58 14.15
N PHE A 148 23.14 1.19 14.69
CA PHE A 148 22.85 1.16 16.12
C PHE A 148 22.64 -0.28 16.62
N MET A 149 21.89 -1.10 15.86
CA MET A 149 21.65 -2.49 16.20
C MET A 149 22.91 -3.38 16.11
N LEU A 150 23.81 -3.13 15.15
CA LEU A 150 25.09 -3.81 15.07
C LEU A 150 25.96 -3.50 16.32
N SER A 151 26.01 -2.22 16.69
CA SER A 151 26.69 -1.78 17.91
C SER A 151 26.06 -2.37 19.17
N PHE A 152 24.73 -2.42 19.24
CA PHE A 152 23.98 -3.05 20.33
C PHE A 152 24.23 -4.57 20.37
N ASN A 153 24.27 -5.24 19.21
CA ASN A 153 24.52 -6.69 19.12
C ASN A 153 25.86 -7.08 19.75
N THR A 154 26.90 -6.27 19.57
CA THR A 154 28.22 -6.54 20.18
C THR A 154 28.16 -6.48 21.70
N LYS A 155 27.54 -5.42 22.26
CA LYS A 155 27.36 -5.26 23.70
C LYS A 155 26.43 -6.32 24.29
N PHE A 156 25.38 -6.67 23.58
CA PHE A 156 24.41 -7.68 23.95
C PHE A 156 25.05 -9.09 24.01
N ASN A 157 25.86 -9.44 23.00
CA ASN A 157 26.55 -10.73 22.98
C ASN A 157 27.63 -10.82 24.04
N TRP A 158 28.34 -9.71 24.37
CA TRP A 158 29.25 -9.67 25.50
C TRP A 158 28.53 -9.99 26.83
N LEU A 159 27.36 -9.38 27.07
CA LEU A 159 26.54 -9.68 28.26
C LEU A 159 26.02 -11.12 28.26
N ARG A 160 25.55 -11.63 27.12
CA ARG A 160 25.10 -13.01 26.96
C ARG A 160 26.20 -14.01 27.32
N HIS A 161 27.40 -13.78 26.78
CA HIS A 161 28.56 -14.65 27.06
C HIS A 161 28.89 -14.65 28.56
N ARG A 162 28.81 -13.48 29.20
CA ARG A 162 29.06 -13.37 30.66
C ARG A 162 27.99 -14.07 31.51
N LEU A 163 26.78 -14.24 30.97
CA LEU A 163 25.69 -14.97 31.61
C LEU A 163 25.63 -16.48 31.21
N GLY A 164 26.63 -16.97 30.48
CA GLY A 164 26.70 -18.35 30.05
C GLY A 164 25.85 -18.73 28.83
N PHE A 165 25.30 -17.74 28.13
CA PHE A 165 24.53 -17.95 26.88
C PHE A 165 25.45 -17.93 25.66
N GLY A 166 25.15 -18.76 24.65
CA GLY A 166 25.86 -18.79 23.37
C GLY A 166 25.68 -17.48 22.56
N TYR A 167 26.54 -17.34 21.54
CA TYR A 167 26.47 -16.21 20.59
C TYR A 167 25.11 -16.16 19.87
N TRP A 168 24.53 -14.97 19.74
CA TRP A 168 23.32 -14.73 18.97
C TRP A 168 23.56 -13.62 17.95
N SER A 169 23.27 -13.87 16.69
CA SER A 169 23.50 -12.93 15.60
C SER A 169 22.24 -12.16 15.27
N LEU A 170 22.19 -10.88 15.64
CA LEU A 170 21.11 -9.98 15.26
C LEU A 170 21.05 -9.82 13.74
N SER A 171 22.20 -9.75 13.07
CA SER A 171 22.25 -9.63 11.61
C SER A 171 21.64 -10.84 10.90
N GLN A 172 21.92 -12.05 11.38
CA GLN A 172 21.33 -13.28 10.84
C GLN A 172 19.82 -13.33 11.08
N TYR A 173 19.36 -12.93 12.27
CA TYR A 173 17.94 -12.82 12.59
C TYR A 173 17.22 -11.84 11.66
N LEU A 174 17.81 -10.65 11.44
CA LEU A 174 17.24 -9.63 10.52
C LEU A 174 17.22 -10.13 9.08
N LYS A 175 18.31 -10.74 8.58
CA LYS A 175 18.34 -11.34 7.24
C LYS A 175 17.22 -12.35 7.04
N GLN A 176 16.99 -13.23 8.03
CA GLN A 176 15.90 -14.22 7.97
C GLN A 176 14.51 -13.54 7.97
N ARG A 177 14.34 -12.44 8.71
CA ARG A 177 13.09 -11.67 8.72
C ARG A 177 12.82 -10.99 7.39
N VAL A 178 13.85 -10.34 6.83
CA VAL A 178 13.77 -9.71 5.50
C VAL A 178 13.44 -10.77 4.44
N LYS A 179 14.14 -11.90 4.43
CA LYS A 179 13.85 -13.00 3.51
C LYS A 179 12.39 -13.44 3.61
N LYS A 180 11.88 -13.67 4.83
CA LYS A 180 10.46 -14.06 5.02
C LYS A 180 9.48 -13.00 4.52
N ALA A 181 9.79 -11.71 4.69
CA ALA A 181 8.94 -10.62 4.20
C ALA A 181 8.94 -10.58 2.66
N VAL A 182 10.10 -10.71 2.03
CA VAL A 182 10.21 -10.77 0.55
C VAL A 182 9.49 -11.99 0.00
N ASP A 183 9.68 -13.18 0.60
CA ASP A 183 8.98 -14.41 0.21
C ASP A 183 7.45 -14.26 0.37
N PHE A 184 7.01 -13.56 1.40
CA PHE A 184 5.60 -13.28 1.64
C PHE A 184 5.03 -12.38 0.53
N ILE A 185 5.67 -11.22 0.26
CA ILE A 185 5.27 -10.29 -0.79
C ILE A 185 5.16 -11.04 -2.14
N PHE A 186 6.20 -11.78 -2.50
CA PHE A 186 6.23 -12.52 -3.75
C PHE A 186 5.09 -13.55 -3.88
N ARG A 187 4.80 -14.31 -2.81
CA ARG A 187 3.69 -15.28 -2.81
C ARG A 187 2.34 -14.58 -2.90
N PHE A 188 2.14 -13.50 -2.16
CA PHE A 188 0.93 -12.71 -2.17
C PHE A 188 0.61 -12.23 -3.60
N GLU A 189 1.57 -11.60 -4.23
CA GLU A 189 1.45 -11.07 -5.59
C GLU A 189 1.16 -12.17 -6.62
N LYS A 190 1.90 -13.29 -6.54
CA LYS A 190 1.66 -14.45 -7.40
C LYS A 190 0.27 -15.06 -7.21
N ASN A 191 -0.19 -15.22 -5.97
CA ASN A 191 -1.51 -15.76 -5.69
C ASN A 191 -2.61 -14.86 -6.26
N LEU A 192 -2.45 -13.54 -6.09
CA LEU A 192 -3.40 -12.56 -6.57
C LEU A 192 -3.45 -12.52 -8.11
N ALA A 193 -2.28 -12.52 -8.76
CA ALA A 193 -2.19 -12.61 -10.23
C ALA A 193 -2.80 -13.92 -10.77
N ALA A 194 -2.50 -15.05 -10.13
CA ALA A 194 -3.07 -16.34 -10.53
C ALA A 194 -4.60 -16.39 -10.38
N TYR A 195 -5.13 -15.78 -9.31
CA TYR A 195 -6.58 -15.64 -9.12
C TYR A 195 -7.20 -14.80 -10.24
N CYS A 196 -6.62 -13.65 -10.56
CA CYS A 196 -7.09 -12.77 -11.64
C CYS A 196 -7.07 -13.48 -12.99
N LYS A 197 -5.97 -14.15 -13.32
CA LYS A 197 -5.85 -14.94 -14.55
C LYS A 197 -6.94 -16.01 -14.67
N LYS A 198 -7.22 -16.73 -13.58
CA LYS A 198 -8.29 -17.75 -13.54
C LYS A 198 -9.69 -17.17 -13.74
N ARG A 199 -9.90 -15.92 -13.36
CA ARG A 199 -11.17 -15.20 -13.45
C ARG A 199 -11.33 -14.39 -14.73
N GLY A 200 -10.30 -14.33 -15.58
CA GLY A 200 -10.30 -13.58 -16.84
C GLY A 200 -10.08 -12.07 -16.69
N PHE A 201 -9.51 -11.63 -15.57
CA PHE A 201 -9.08 -10.25 -15.41
C PHE A 201 -7.71 -10.03 -16.09
N ASP A 202 -7.50 -8.84 -16.63
CA ASP A 202 -6.23 -8.41 -17.23
C ASP A 202 -5.25 -7.87 -16.18
N GLY A 203 -5.78 -7.46 -15.03
CA GLY A 203 -4.95 -6.93 -13.94
C GLY A 203 -5.66 -6.91 -12.59
N VAL A 204 -4.91 -6.47 -11.58
CA VAL A 204 -5.37 -6.29 -10.21
C VAL A 204 -4.82 -5.01 -9.61
N ILE A 205 -5.66 -4.32 -8.84
CA ILE A 205 -5.31 -3.15 -8.05
C ILE A 205 -5.55 -3.52 -6.59
N ALA A 206 -4.49 -3.44 -5.77
CA ALA A 206 -4.53 -3.86 -4.37
C ALA A 206 -3.74 -2.94 -3.45
N GLY A 207 -3.99 -3.01 -2.14
CA GLY A 207 -3.21 -2.44 -1.06
C GLY A 207 -2.54 -3.50 -0.19
N HIS A 208 -2.77 -3.46 1.14
CA HIS A 208 -2.50 -4.47 2.15
C HIS A 208 -1.02 -4.70 2.49
N ILE A 209 -0.15 -4.84 1.50
CA ILE A 209 1.27 -5.15 1.75
C ILE A 209 2.15 -3.90 1.86
N HIS A 210 1.57 -2.70 1.70
CA HIS A 210 2.26 -1.40 1.80
C HIS A 210 3.50 -1.29 0.89
N ASN A 211 3.48 -1.94 -0.26
CA ASN A 211 4.59 -1.96 -1.21
C ASN A 211 4.15 -1.36 -2.55
N PRO A 212 4.22 -0.03 -2.71
CA PRO A 212 3.73 0.63 -3.93
C PRO A 212 4.52 0.18 -5.16
N GLU A 213 3.84 -0.45 -6.12
CA GLU A 213 4.50 -0.96 -7.32
C GLU A 213 3.52 -1.19 -8.49
N ILE A 214 4.00 -0.94 -9.69
CA ILE A 214 3.35 -1.35 -10.94
C ILE A 214 4.28 -2.35 -11.63
N LYS A 215 3.77 -3.55 -11.93
CA LYS A 215 4.53 -4.60 -12.63
C LYS A 215 3.62 -5.58 -13.36
N LEU A 216 4.21 -6.37 -14.27
CA LEU A 216 3.54 -7.46 -14.96
C LEU A 216 3.96 -8.80 -14.33
N ILE A 217 2.99 -9.62 -13.92
CA ILE A 217 3.21 -10.93 -13.30
C ILE A 217 2.42 -11.99 -14.08
N ASP A 218 3.10 -12.89 -14.75
CA ASP A 218 2.52 -13.99 -15.54
C ASP A 218 1.43 -13.53 -16.55
N GLY A 219 1.61 -12.30 -17.09
CA GLY A 219 0.69 -11.68 -18.05
C GLY A 219 -0.45 -10.89 -17.42
N ILE A 220 -0.48 -10.72 -16.09
CA ILE A 220 -1.45 -9.94 -15.33
C ILE A 220 -0.79 -8.65 -14.82
N TRP A 221 -1.39 -7.51 -15.09
CA TRP A 221 -0.96 -6.25 -14.51
C TRP A 221 -1.24 -6.21 -13.01
N TYR A 222 -0.21 -6.01 -12.24
CA TYR A 222 -0.29 -5.86 -10.79
C TYR A 222 0.01 -4.42 -10.40
N PHE A 223 -0.93 -3.80 -9.70
CA PHE A 223 -0.79 -2.47 -9.14
C PHE A 223 -0.97 -2.54 -7.62
N ASN A 224 -0.03 -1.99 -6.88
CA ASN A 224 -0.20 -1.72 -5.47
C ASN A 224 -0.14 -0.20 -5.25
N ASP A 225 -1.18 0.36 -4.65
CA ASP A 225 -1.29 1.81 -4.44
C ASP A 225 -0.49 2.32 -3.24
N GLY A 226 0.09 1.39 -2.46
CA GLY A 226 0.92 1.67 -1.29
C GLY A 226 0.10 1.94 -0.04
N ASP A 227 0.42 3.03 0.68
CA ASP A 227 -0.19 3.34 1.97
C ASP A 227 -0.10 4.84 2.33
N PHE A 228 -0.83 5.26 3.35
CA PHE A 228 -0.73 6.59 3.98
C PHE A 228 -0.19 6.51 5.42
N VAL A 229 0.71 5.60 5.67
CA VAL A 229 1.47 5.45 6.93
C VAL A 229 2.96 5.71 6.68
N GLU A 230 3.54 5.04 5.68
CA GLU A 230 4.97 5.04 5.39
C GLU A 230 5.32 5.57 4.01
N SER A 231 4.80 4.95 2.94
CA SER A 231 5.12 5.29 1.56
C SER A 231 4.47 6.61 1.12
N VAL A 232 3.31 6.93 1.68
CA VAL A 232 2.49 8.10 1.33
C VAL A 232 2.30 8.19 -0.18
N SER A 233 1.66 7.18 -0.73
CA SER A 233 1.47 6.99 -2.17
C SER A 233 0.00 6.81 -2.54
N ALA A 234 -0.29 6.96 -3.82
CA ALA A 234 -1.59 6.71 -4.42
C ALA A 234 -1.42 6.30 -5.89
N LEU A 235 -2.31 5.45 -6.37
CA LEU A 235 -2.40 5.12 -7.79
C LEU A 235 -3.49 5.99 -8.44
N VAL A 236 -3.21 6.51 -9.62
CA VAL A 236 -4.19 7.30 -10.39
C VAL A 236 -4.24 6.82 -11.83
N GLU A 237 -5.43 6.87 -12.43
CA GLU A 237 -5.65 6.72 -13.86
C GLU A 237 -5.98 8.08 -14.45
N THR A 238 -5.26 8.48 -15.48
CA THR A 238 -5.47 9.77 -16.15
C THR A 238 -6.64 9.70 -17.14
N HIS A 239 -7.08 10.84 -17.65
CA HIS A 239 -8.09 10.89 -18.72
C HIS A 239 -7.56 10.44 -20.08
N GLU A 240 -6.23 10.31 -20.20
CA GLU A 240 -5.53 9.74 -21.37
C GLU A 240 -5.40 8.22 -21.26
N GLY A 241 -5.63 7.65 -20.05
CA GLY A 241 -5.58 6.21 -19.77
C GLY A 241 -4.24 5.72 -19.24
N ASP A 242 -3.31 6.64 -18.94
CA ASP A 242 -2.06 6.29 -18.28
C ASP A 242 -2.30 5.99 -16.81
N TRP A 243 -1.57 5.02 -16.28
CA TRP A 243 -1.54 4.71 -14.87
C TRP A 243 -0.31 5.32 -14.22
N ILE A 244 -0.51 6.10 -13.18
CA ILE A 244 0.57 6.80 -12.49
C ILE A 244 0.53 6.45 -11.01
N LEU A 245 1.59 5.83 -10.53
CA LEU A 245 1.85 5.71 -9.11
C LEU A 245 2.58 6.97 -8.65
N ILE A 246 1.95 7.73 -7.76
CA ILE A 246 2.46 8.99 -7.23
C ILE A 246 2.79 8.85 -5.76
N HIS A 247 3.83 9.54 -5.31
CA HIS A 247 4.22 9.60 -3.92
C HIS A 247 4.56 11.02 -3.47
N LEU A 248 4.60 11.22 -2.16
CA LEU A 248 4.97 12.50 -1.57
C LEU A 248 6.46 12.53 -1.24
N GLU A 249 7.23 13.32 -2.00
CA GLU A 249 8.64 13.56 -1.80
C GLU A 249 8.89 15.06 -1.57
N GLU A 250 9.68 15.42 -0.56
CA GLU A 250 10.02 16.81 -0.23
C GLU A 250 8.80 17.77 -0.23
N ASN A 251 7.66 17.30 0.31
CA ASN A 251 6.37 18.01 0.30
C ASN A 251 5.76 18.27 -1.09
N GLN A 252 6.20 17.56 -2.13
CA GLN A 252 5.64 17.60 -3.47
C GLN A 252 5.16 16.21 -3.92
N TRP A 253 4.01 16.15 -4.57
CA TRP A 253 3.51 14.93 -5.19
C TRP A 253 4.20 14.73 -6.53
N ARG A 254 4.95 13.62 -6.67
CA ARG A 254 5.72 13.27 -7.86
C ARG A 254 5.33 11.90 -8.40
N PRO A 255 5.36 11.71 -9.72
CA PRO A 255 5.27 10.38 -10.32
C PRO A 255 6.44 9.52 -9.85
N PHE A 256 6.11 8.31 -9.42
CA PHE A 256 7.08 7.29 -9.02
C PHE A 256 7.25 6.23 -10.11
N GLN A 257 6.13 5.73 -10.65
CA GLN A 257 6.06 4.87 -11.82
C GLN A 257 4.91 5.34 -12.70
N VAL A 258 5.09 5.21 -14.01
CA VAL A 258 4.05 5.49 -15.01
C VAL A 258 3.96 4.30 -15.94
N LEU A 259 2.79 3.70 -16.04
CA LEU A 259 2.48 2.77 -17.11
C LEU A 259 1.83 3.57 -18.23
N ASP A 260 2.58 3.75 -19.32
CA ASP A 260 2.13 4.42 -20.52
C ASP A 260 1.18 3.51 -21.30
N ARG A 261 -0.04 3.98 -21.53
CA ARG A 261 -1.10 3.21 -22.17
C ARG A 261 -0.77 2.86 -23.64
N GLN A 262 -0.05 3.73 -24.34
CA GLN A 262 0.19 3.54 -25.77
C GLN A 262 1.28 2.49 -26.02
N THR A 263 2.24 2.39 -25.12
CA THR A 263 3.41 1.52 -25.29
C THR A 263 3.36 0.28 -24.40
N ASP A 264 2.45 0.21 -23.44
CA ASP A 264 2.43 -0.79 -22.34
C ASP A 264 3.80 -0.88 -21.62
N GLN A 265 4.55 0.23 -21.59
CA GLN A 265 5.85 0.30 -20.92
C GLN A 265 5.76 1.00 -19.57
N ILE A 266 6.46 0.43 -18.59
CA ILE A 266 6.63 1.08 -17.29
C ILE A 266 7.80 2.05 -17.38
N LEU A 267 7.48 3.34 -17.30
CA LEU A 267 8.46 4.41 -17.17
C LEU A 267 8.71 4.62 -15.68
N ARG A 268 9.99 4.56 -15.29
CA ARG A 268 10.40 4.82 -13.91
C ARG A 268 11.00 6.22 -13.84
N GLY A 269 10.58 7.02 -12.84
CA GLY A 269 11.22 8.30 -12.56
C GLY A 269 12.69 8.11 -12.14
N GLU A 270 13.50 9.16 -12.21
CA GLU A 270 14.95 9.11 -11.88
C GLU A 270 15.27 8.61 -10.45
N LEU A 271 14.26 8.50 -9.59
CA LEU A 271 14.34 8.03 -8.19
C LEU A 271 13.68 6.66 -7.97
N CYS A 272 13.38 5.92 -9.03
CA CYS A 272 12.79 4.59 -8.94
C CYS A 272 13.80 3.51 -8.59
N VAL A 273 14.31 3.58 -7.40
CA VAL A 273 14.84 2.40 -6.72
C VAL A 273 13.66 1.73 -6.03
N PRO A 274 13.45 0.41 -6.16
CA PRO A 274 12.41 -0.29 -5.42
C PRO A 274 12.43 0.14 -3.96
N TRP A 275 11.27 0.32 -3.35
CA TRP A 275 11.15 0.90 -2.01
C TRP A 275 12.08 0.26 -0.96
N PHE A 276 12.26 -1.06 -1.01
CA PHE A 276 13.21 -1.78 -0.15
C PHE A 276 14.69 -1.46 -0.47
N GLU A 277 15.03 -1.08 -1.73
CA GLU A 277 16.37 -0.61 -2.09
C GLU A 277 16.61 0.82 -1.61
N GLN A 278 15.58 1.68 -1.61
CA GLN A 278 15.66 3.02 -1.00
C GLN A 278 15.96 2.95 0.51
N LYS A 279 15.62 1.83 1.14
CA LYS A 279 15.90 1.53 2.55
C LYS A 279 17.23 0.78 2.76
N GLY A 280 18.11 0.71 1.75
CA GLY A 280 19.46 0.11 1.85
C GLY A 280 19.48 -1.40 1.69
N PHE A 281 18.40 -2.03 1.20
CA PHE A 281 18.35 -3.47 0.92
C PHE A 281 18.48 -3.73 -0.57
N SER A 282 19.66 -4.07 -1.07
CA SER A 282 19.89 -4.40 -2.48
C SER A 282 19.43 -5.82 -2.81
N VAL A 283 18.55 -5.95 -3.83
CA VAL A 283 18.10 -7.25 -4.37
C VAL A 283 19.24 -8.04 -4.99
N LEU A 284 20.28 -7.37 -5.49
CA LEU A 284 21.44 -8.05 -6.10
C LEU A 284 22.20 -8.95 -5.14
N GLN A 285 22.10 -8.76 -3.82
CA GLN A 285 22.69 -9.67 -2.82
C GLN A 285 21.89 -10.96 -2.61
N TYR A 286 20.67 -11.07 -3.18
CA TYR A 286 19.82 -12.27 -3.01
C TYR A 286 19.99 -13.31 -4.10
N GLN A 287 20.39 -12.93 -5.32
CA GLN A 287 20.58 -13.88 -6.42
C GLN A 287 21.86 -14.74 -6.28
N ASP A 288 22.84 -14.27 -5.50
CA ASP A 288 24.09 -15.02 -5.29
C ASP A 288 24.03 -16.07 -4.17
N LEU A 289 22.91 -16.20 -3.46
CA LEU A 289 22.77 -17.15 -2.34
C LEU A 289 22.14 -18.49 -2.73
N ASP A 290 21.52 -18.60 -3.89
CA ASP A 290 20.94 -19.86 -4.41
C ASP A 290 21.91 -20.64 -5.33
N SER A 291 23.18 -20.17 -5.48
CA SER A 291 24.20 -20.81 -6.30
C SER A 291 25.35 -21.44 -5.48
N LYS A 292 25.12 -21.72 -4.19
CA LYS A 292 26.09 -22.50 -3.40
C LYS A 292 25.41 -23.59 -2.59
#